data_9bb784549ac360b434a81a96a7292fb7
#
_entry.id   9bb784549ac360b434a81a96a7292fb7
#
_cell.length_a   1.000
_cell.length_b   1.000
_cell.length_c   1.000
_cell.angle_alpha   90.00
_cell.angle_beta   90.00
_cell.angle_gamma   90.00
#
_symmetry.space_group_name_H-M   'P 1'
#
loop_
_entity.id
_entity.type
_entity.pdbx_description
1 polymer ?
#
loop_
_entity_poly.entity_id
_entity_poly.type
_entity_poly.pdbx_seq_one_letter_code
_entity_poly.pdbx_strand_id
1 'polypeptide(L)'
;GLGMVDGLLSLFPNARVGHIGLYRNEETLEPVEYYCKLPKDCQEGQVIVVDPALATGGSASAAITLIKKRGFTRIKLLSLIAAPCGIEKVTTDHPDVKVYVAHVTEENLNEKGYMPKAFGDAGDRLFGTK
;
A
#
# COMPACT_ATOMS: atom_id res chain seq x y z
N GLY A 1 2.98 6.10 -0.03
CA GLY A 1 4.18 5.24 -0.22
C GLY A 1 5.45 6.02 -0.54
N LEU A 2 5.36 7.15 -1.28
CA LEU A 2 6.54 7.91 -1.71
C LEU A 2 7.47 8.31 -0.55
N GLY A 3 6.93 8.72 0.60
CA GLY A 3 7.71 9.07 1.78
C GLY A 3 8.50 7.92 2.42
N MET A 4 8.21 6.67 2.06
CA MET A 4 8.92 5.49 2.54
C MET A 4 10.06 5.05 1.62
N VAL A 5 10.10 5.55 0.38
CA VAL A 5 11.04 5.09 -0.66
C VAL A 5 12.49 5.37 -0.27
N ASP A 6 12.79 6.59 0.18
CA ASP A 6 14.16 6.97 0.54
C ASP A 6 14.72 6.11 1.69
N GLY A 7 13.88 5.83 2.68
CA GLY A 7 14.24 4.94 3.79
C GLY A 7 14.56 3.52 3.31
N LEU A 8 13.78 3.00 2.37
CA LEU A 8 14.06 1.68 1.78
C LEU A 8 15.30 1.68 0.90
N LEU A 9 15.52 2.72 0.10
CA LEU A 9 16.70 2.83 -0.76
C LEU A 9 17.99 2.98 0.05
N SER A 10 17.93 3.53 1.26
CA SER A 10 19.09 3.56 2.16
C SER A 10 19.53 2.15 2.60
N LEU A 11 18.58 1.20 2.68
CA LEU A 11 18.85 -0.20 3.02
C LEU A 11 19.13 -1.06 1.77
N PHE A 12 18.47 -0.73 0.67
CA PHE A 12 18.55 -1.46 -0.60
C PHE A 12 18.90 -0.50 -1.75
N PRO A 13 20.14 0.00 -1.83
CA PRO A 13 20.50 1.08 -2.77
C PRO A 13 20.36 0.67 -4.25
N ASN A 14 20.40 -0.61 -4.56
CA ASN A 14 20.21 -1.13 -5.92
C ASN A 14 18.76 -1.51 -6.25
N ALA A 15 17.81 -1.25 -5.35
CA ALA A 15 16.41 -1.54 -5.61
C ALA A 15 15.87 -0.66 -6.74
N ARG A 16 15.06 -1.27 -7.59
CA ARG A 16 14.32 -0.55 -8.62
C ARG A 16 12.98 -0.09 -8.04
N VAL A 17 12.57 1.12 -8.35
CA VAL A 17 11.34 1.71 -7.84
C VAL A 17 10.27 1.73 -8.93
N GLY A 18 9.11 1.15 -8.63
CA GLY A 18 7.90 1.26 -9.44
C GLY A 18 6.88 2.17 -8.75
N HIS A 19 5.98 2.74 -9.53
CA HIS A 19 4.93 3.61 -9.04
C HIS A 19 3.58 3.13 -9.55
N ILE A 20 2.60 3.05 -8.64
CA ILE A 20 1.21 2.76 -8.95
C ILE A 20 0.37 3.90 -8.38
N GLY A 21 -0.36 4.60 -9.24
CA GLY A 21 -1.33 5.60 -8.86
C GLY A 21 -2.74 5.01 -8.90
N LEU A 22 -3.42 5.08 -7.77
CA LEU A 22 -4.80 4.64 -7.60
C LEU A 22 -5.61 5.78 -6.99
N TYR A 23 -6.83 5.96 -7.47
CA TYR A 23 -7.82 6.79 -6.78
C TYR A 23 -9.07 5.95 -6.51
N ARG A 24 -9.87 6.38 -5.56
CA ARG A 24 -11.15 5.74 -5.28
C ARG A 24 -12.22 6.42 -6.13
N ASN A 25 -12.96 5.64 -6.92
CA ASN A 25 -14.14 6.13 -7.59
C ASN A 25 -15.17 6.57 -6.54
N GLU A 26 -15.70 7.79 -6.66
CA GLU A 26 -16.62 8.38 -5.67
C GLU A 26 -17.98 7.69 -5.65
N GLU A 27 -18.40 7.11 -6.77
CA GLU A 27 -19.70 6.44 -6.93
C GLU A 27 -19.64 4.97 -6.53
N THR A 28 -18.62 4.24 -7.04
CA THR A 28 -18.48 2.78 -6.81
C THR A 28 -17.65 2.44 -5.60
N LEU A 29 -16.87 3.41 -5.07
CA LEU A 29 -15.88 3.25 -4.01
C LEU A 29 -14.76 2.26 -4.35
N GLU A 30 -14.68 1.82 -5.61
CA GLU A 30 -13.64 0.90 -6.07
C GLU A 30 -12.35 1.65 -6.43
N PRO A 31 -11.19 1.01 -6.21
CA PRO A 31 -9.90 1.58 -6.62
C PRO A 31 -9.77 1.56 -8.14
N VAL A 32 -9.44 2.71 -8.71
CA VAL A 32 -9.21 2.89 -10.15
C VAL A 32 -7.74 3.24 -10.39
N GLU A 33 -7.11 2.49 -11.29
CA GLU A 33 -5.74 2.77 -11.74
C GLU A 33 -5.73 3.98 -12.68
N TYR A 34 -4.92 4.99 -12.38
CA TYR A 34 -4.64 6.07 -13.31
C TYR A 34 -3.16 6.11 -13.74
N TYR A 35 -2.30 5.39 -13.07
CA TYR A 35 -0.87 5.30 -13.38
C TYR A 35 -0.26 4.00 -12.87
N CYS A 36 0.47 3.31 -13.74
CA CYS A 36 1.22 2.12 -13.36
C CYS A 36 2.50 2.05 -14.17
N LYS A 37 3.63 2.29 -13.52
CA LYS A 37 4.96 2.12 -14.11
C LYS A 37 5.79 1.22 -13.22
N LEU A 38 5.95 -0.02 -13.64
CA LEU A 38 6.75 -1.03 -12.95
C LEU A 38 8.07 -1.28 -13.70
N PRO A 39 9.14 -1.61 -12.98
CA PRO A 39 10.39 -2.04 -13.59
C PRO A 39 10.18 -3.25 -14.50
N LYS A 40 10.90 -3.29 -15.63
CA LYS A 40 10.88 -4.41 -16.57
C LYS A 40 11.99 -5.41 -16.25
N ASP A 41 11.81 -6.66 -16.69
CA ASP A 41 12.83 -7.71 -16.63
C ASP A 41 13.35 -8.01 -15.20
N CYS A 42 12.45 -7.98 -14.21
CA CYS A 42 12.77 -8.29 -12.82
C CYS A 42 11.65 -9.04 -12.08
N GLN A 43 10.80 -9.76 -12.80
CA GLN A 43 9.63 -10.47 -12.26
C GLN A 43 9.99 -11.55 -11.24
N GLU A 44 11.19 -12.10 -11.33
CA GLU A 44 11.70 -13.11 -10.38
C GLU A 44 12.18 -12.50 -9.05
N GLY A 45 12.32 -11.19 -9.02
CA GLY A 45 12.77 -10.45 -7.84
C GLY A 45 11.71 -10.38 -6.73
N GLN A 46 12.18 -10.05 -5.53
CA GLN A 46 11.30 -9.72 -4.42
C GLN A 46 10.71 -8.33 -4.62
N VAL A 47 9.39 -8.21 -4.57
CA VAL A 47 8.68 -6.93 -4.57
C VAL A 47 8.28 -6.56 -3.15
N ILE A 48 8.57 -5.33 -2.76
CA ILE A 48 8.07 -4.73 -1.52
C ILE A 48 7.10 -3.61 -1.90
N VAL A 49 5.82 -3.84 -1.68
CA VAL A 49 4.80 -2.80 -1.79
C VAL A 49 4.82 -1.97 -0.52
N VAL A 50 4.83 -0.66 -0.64
CA VAL A 50 4.85 0.25 0.50
C VAL A 50 3.61 1.13 0.52
N ASP A 51 2.95 1.14 1.65
CA ASP A 51 1.79 1.99 1.92
C ASP A 51 1.89 2.47 3.39
N PRO A 52 2.05 3.76 3.67
CA PRO A 52 2.21 4.24 5.04
C PRO A 52 1.00 3.95 5.92
N ALA A 53 -0.20 3.91 5.37
CA ALA A 53 -1.45 3.80 6.11
C ALA A 53 -2.41 2.80 5.47
N LEU A 54 -2.38 1.57 5.96
CA LEU A 54 -3.28 0.49 5.51
C LEU A 54 -4.63 0.62 6.24
N ALA A 55 -5.53 1.45 5.69
CA ALA A 55 -6.86 1.69 6.26
C ALA A 55 -7.84 0.58 5.86
N THR A 56 -8.57 0.73 4.76
CA THR A 56 -9.52 -0.28 4.28
C THR A 56 -8.85 -1.48 3.59
N GLY A 57 -7.61 -1.34 3.17
CA GLY A 57 -6.88 -2.34 2.40
C GLY A 57 -7.20 -2.36 0.90
N GLY A 58 -8.20 -1.62 0.44
CA GLY A 58 -8.64 -1.67 -0.96
C GLY A 58 -7.56 -1.26 -1.96
N SER A 59 -6.88 -0.15 -1.71
CA SER A 59 -5.79 0.34 -2.59
C SER A 59 -4.60 -0.61 -2.60
N ALA A 60 -4.20 -1.12 -1.43
CA ALA A 60 -3.10 -2.09 -1.32
C ALA A 60 -3.44 -3.40 -2.04
N SER A 61 -4.65 -3.93 -1.85
CA SER A 61 -5.12 -5.14 -2.54
C SER A 61 -5.16 -4.95 -4.07
N ALA A 62 -5.67 -3.81 -4.54
CA ALA A 62 -5.69 -3.50 -5.97
C ALA A 62 -4.27 -3.36 -6.56
N ALA A 63 -3.35 -2.69 -5.84
CA ALA A 63 -1.96 -2.57 -6.26
C ALA A 63 -1.29 -3.95 -6.38
N ILE A 64 -1.49 -4.82 -5.39
CA ILE A 64 -0.96 -6.20 -5.42
C ILE A 64 -1.53 -6.99 -6.61
N THR A 65 -2.83 -6.85 -6.88
CA THR A 65 -3.46 -7.46 -8.05
C THR A 65 -2.81 -7.02 -9.36
N LEU A 66 -2.54 -5.72 -9.52
CA LEU A 66 -1.86 -5.17 -10.70
C LEU A 66 -0.44 -5.71 -10.84
N ILE A 67 0.30 -5.79 -9.74
CA ILE A 67 1.66 -6.33 -9.72
C ILE A 67 1.66 -7.80 -10.14
N LYS A 68 0.73 -8.60 -9.61
CA LYS A 68 0.55 -10.01 -10.01
C LYS A 68 0.22 -10.16 -11.49
N LYS A 69 -0.67 -9.31 -12.04
CA LYS A 69 -1.00 -9.28 -13.48
C LYS A 69 0.21 -8.96 -14.37
N ARG A 70 1.23 -8.30 -13.86
CA ARG A 70 2.50 -8.02 -14.56
C ARG A 70 3.55 -9.12 -14.40
N GLY A 71 3.19 -10.26 -13.79
CA GLY A 71 4.02 -11.45 -13.67
C GLY A 71 4.88 -11.54 -12.43
N PHE A 72 4.75 -10.61 -11.48
CA PHE A 72 5.46 -10.69 -10.20
C PHE A 72 4.73 -11.63 -9.23
N THR A 73 5.47 -12.52 -8.58
CA THR A 73 4.91 -13.55 -7.68
C THR A 73 5.41 -13.44 -6.25
N ARG A 74 6.59 -12.86 -6.02
CA ARG A 74 7.21 -12.75 -4.71
C ARG A 74 6.96 -11.38 -4.11
N ILE A 75 5.79 -11.19 -3.50
CA ILE A 75 5.30 -9.89 -3.05
C ILE A 75 5.20 -9.86 -1.51
N LYS A 76 5.64 -8.77 -0.93
CA LYS A 76 5.43 -8.39 0.49
C LYS A 76 4.78 -7.01 0.54
N LEU A 77 3.93 -6.79 1.53
CA LEU A 77 3.39 -5.46 1.85
C LEU A 77 4.04 -4.96 3.14
N LEU A 78 4.51 -3.74 3.12
CA LEU A 78 5.07 -3.04 4.27
C LEU A 78 4.26 -1.77 4.55
N SER A 79 3.74 -1.65 5.76
CA SER A 79 2.97 -0.49 6.20
C SER A 79 3.47 0.04 7.54
N LEU A 80 3.36 1.35 7.78
CA LEU A 80 3.71 1.94 9.08
C LEU A 80 2.59 1.74 10.09
N ILE A 81 1.35 1.99 9.68
CA ILE A 81 0.17 1.81 10.53
C ILE A 81 -0.92 1.09 9.75
N ALA A 82 -1.65 0.22 10.40
CA ALA A 82 -2.76 -0.51 9.80
C ALA A 82 -3.96 -0.62 10.73
N ALA A 83 -5.15 -0.56 10.15
CA ALA A 83 -6.37 -0.98 10.82
C ALA A 83 -6.57 -2.50 10.66
N PRO A 84 -7.16 -3.19 11.64
CA PRO A 84 -7.43 -4.64 11.56
C PRO A 84 -8.17 -5.05 10.28
N CYS A 85 -9.20 -4.30 9.89
CA CYS A 85 -9.98 -4.59 8.66
C CYS A 85 -9.13 -4.47 7.39
N GLY A 86 -8.14 -3.55 7.34
CA GLY A 86 -7.23 -3.43 6.21
C GLY A 86 -6.30 -4.62 6.07
N ILE A 87 -5.80 -5.13 7.20
CA ILE A 87 -4.98 -6.36 7.23
C ILE A 87 -5.82 -7.55 6.77
N GLU A 88 -7.03 -7.72 7.32
CA GLU A 88 -7.95 -8.79 6.96
C GLU A 88 -8.26 -8.78 5.46
N LYS A 89 -8.58 -7.61 4.89
CA LYS A 89 -8.83 -7.44 3.45
C LYS A 89 -7.68 -7.94 2.61
N VAL A 90 -6.46 -7.48 2.88
CA VAL A 90 -5.30 -7.87 2.08
C VAL A 90 -4.95 -9.34 2.24
N THR A 91 -5.01 -9.88 3.46
CA THR A 91 -4.68 -11.29 3.70
C THR A 91 -5.73 -12.26 3.16
N THR A 92 -6.98 -11.82 3.07
CA THR A 92 -8.05 -12.59 2.42
C THR A 92 -7.91 -12.59 0.91
N ASP A 93 -7.69 -11.42 0.30
CA ASP A 93 -7.56 -11.30 -1.16
C ASP A 93 -6.24 -11.92 -1.68
N HIS A 94 -5.19 -11.85 -0.87
CA HIS A 94 -3.84 -12.26 -1.24
C HIS A 94 -3.16 -13.08 -0.12
N PRO A 95 -3.60 -14.33 0.14
CA PRO A 95 -3.08 -15.15 1.23
C PRO A 95 -1.60 -15.53 1.07
N ASP A 96 -1.07 -15.40 -0.13
CA ASP A 96 0.34 -15.63 -0.48
C ASP A 96 1.25 -14.42 -0.19
N VAL A 97 0.67 -13.25 0.12
CA VAL A 97 1.41 -12.02 0.40
C VAL A 97 1.62 -11.84 1.91
N LYS A 98 2.87 -11.72 2.32
CA LYS A 98 3.20 -11.39 3.72
C LYS A 98 3.02 -9.90 3.98
N VAL A 99 2.28 -9.58 5.03
CA VAL A 99 2.00 -8.21 5.47
C VAL A 99 2.83 -7.90 6.72
N TYR A 100 3.62 -6.84 6.65
CA TYR A 100 4.44 -6.34 7.75
C TYR A 100 3.93 -4.96 8.14
N VAL A 101 3.63 -4.76 9.40
CA VAL A 101 3.10 -3.50 9.93
C VAL A 101 3.88 -3.10 11.17
N ALA A 102 4.29 -1.84 11.27
CA ALA A 102 4.98 -1.35 12.46
C ALA A 102 4.02 -1.15 13.64
N HIS A 103 2.77 -0.73 13.37
CA HIS A 103 1.76 -0.56 14.41
C HIS A 103 0.36 -0.89 13.87
N VAL A 104 -0.38 -1.69 14.63
CA VAL A 104 -1.80 -2.00 14.35
C VAL A 104 -2.66 -1.18 15.31
N THR A 105 -3.67 -0.48 14.80
CA THR A 105 -4.60 0.29 15.63
C THR A 105 -5.49 -0.63 16.46
N GLU A 106 -5.82 -0.22 17.70
CA GLU A 106 -6.73 -0.98 18.56
C GLU A 106 -8.17 -0.98 18.02
N GLU A 107 -8.55 0.10 17.36
CA GLU A 107 -9.87 0.32 16.81
C GLU A 107 -9.84 0.22 15.28
N ASN A 108 -10.94 -0.24 14.69
CA ASN A 108 -11.17 -0.17 13.25
C ASN A 108 -11.39 1.28 12.79
N LEU A 109 -11.67 1.45 11.51
CA LEU A 109 -11.91 2.75 10.91
C LEU A 109 -13.18 3.40 11.47
N ASN A 110 -13.15 4.74 11.57
CA ASN A 110 -14.36 5.51 11.83
C ASN A 110 -15.29 5.54 10.59
N GLU A 111 -16.46 6.16 10.72
CA GLU A 111 -17.46 6.28 9.65
C GLU A 111 -16.92 6.96 8.37
N LYS A 112 -15.86 7.77 8.49
CA LYS A 112 -15.20 8.45 7.38
C LYS A 112 -14.04 7.63 6.78
N GLY A 113 -13.79 6.41 7.28
CA GLY A 113 -12.71 5.54 6.78
C GLY A 113 -11.31 5.92 7.27
N TYR A 114 -11.19 6.73 8.31
CA TYR A 114 -9.90 7.08 8.94
C TYR A 114 -9.66 6.24 10.19
N MET A 115 -8.39 5.98 10.47
CA MET A 115 -7.96 5.33 11.70
C MET A 115 -8.07 6.29 12.88
N PRO A 116 -8.89 6.00 13.91
CA PRO A 116 -8.99 6.83 15.10
C PRO A 116 -7.63 6.97 15.80
N LYS A 117 -7.37 8.13 16.39
CA LYS A 117 -6.13 8.42 17.13
C LYS A 117 -4.83 8.25 16.33
N ALA A 118 -4.91 8.09 14.99
CA ALA A 118 -3.76 8.09 14.11
C ALA A 118 -3.38 9.52 13.69
N PHE A 119 -2.39 9.64 12.81
CA PHE A 119 -1.84 10.92 12.36
C PHE A 119 -2.71 11.66 11.29
N GLY A 120 -3.95 11.27 11.05
CA GLY A 120 -4.83 11.84 10.03
C GLY A 120 -4.45 11.40 8.62
N ASP A 121 -4.45 12.30 7.64
CA ASP A 121 -4.01 12.01 6.27
C ASP A 121 -2.49 12.18 6.15
N ALA A 122 -1.80 11.08 5.90
CA ALA A 122 -0.34 11.06 5.78
C ALA A 122 0.16 11.85 4.56
N GLY A 123 -0.58 11.80 3.45
CA GLY A 123 -0.25 12.53 2.23
C GLY A 123 -0.34 14.03 2.42
N ASP A 124 -1.45 14.51 2.97
CA ASP A 124 -1.66 15.93 3.25
C ASP A 124 -0.60 16.47 4.21
N ARG A 125 -0.27 15.71 5.25
CA ARG A 125 0.76 16.12 6.23
C ARG A 125 2.17 16.12 5.65
N LEU A 126 2.50 15.13 4.83
CA LEU A 126 3.83 15.01 4.21
C LEU A 126 4.05 16.08 3.14
N PHE A 127 3.03 16.39 2.36
CA PHE A 127 3.13 17.30 1.21
C PHE A 127 2.53 18.68 1.45
N GLY A 128 1.92 18.91 2.63
CA GLY A 128 1.36 20.22 2.98
C GLY A 128 0.15 20.62 2.12
N THR A 129 -0.69 19.65 1.73
CA THR A 129 -1.82 19.87 0.81
C THR A 129 -3.11 20.27 1.52
N LYS A 130 -3.20 20.18 2.83
CA LYS A 130 -4.28 20.70 3.68
C LYS A 130 -3.77 21.21 5.02
#